data_654d22f29e900d4250483b099c7d2a46
#
_entry.id   654d22f29e900d4250483b099c7d2a46
#
_cell.length_a   1.000
_cell.length_b   1.000
_cell.length_c   1.000
_cell.angle_alpha   90.00
_cell.angle_beta   90.00
_cell.angle_gamma   90.00
#
_symmetry.space_group_name_H-M   'P 1'
#
loop_
_entity.id
_entity.type
_entity.pdbx_description
1 polymer ?
#
loop_
_entity_poly.entity_id
_entity_poly.type
_entity_poly.pdbx_seq_one_letter_code
_entity_poly.pdbx_strand_id
1 'polypeptide(L)'
;MDPMAEIKASFFVECSELLESLEEGLLQVQGGDTDPETVNAVFRAVHSIKGGAGAFGLDDLVHFAHRFETVLDEVRSDRLAIDADAVLLFLKSADSLSDLVAAARDETPVDEAKNAVVIAELETLMPGGGDADEATTDADQDLDFAPMTLSLDLPAIDSQMDADIGEVTDEAAATTPVWTI
;
A
#
# COMPACT_ATOMS: atom_id res chain seq x y z
N MET A 1 14.34 9.71 20.38
CA MET A 1 14.20 8.84 19.18
C MET A 1 13.59 9.69 18.10
N ASP A 2 14.08 9.55 16.88
CA ASP A 2 13.53 10.28 15.73
C ASP A 2 12.24 9.56 15.27
N PRO A 3 11.07 10.23 15.32
CA PRO A 3 9.81 9.61 14.91
C PRO A 3 9.82 9.06 13.48
N MET A 4 10.58 9.73 12.59
CA MET A 4 10.74 9.29 11.19
C MET A 4 11.51 7.97 11.09
N ALA A 5 12.52 7.76 11.94
CA ALA A 5 13.28 6.52 11.99
C ALA A 5 12.42 5.34 12.47
N GLU A 6 11.52 5.58 13.42
CA GLU A 6 10.59 4.56 13.89
C GLU A 6 9.58 4.16 12.82
N ILE A 7 9.02 5.13 12.09
CA ILE A 7 8.08 4.88 11.00
C ILE A 7 8.79 4.13 9.85
N LYS A 8 10.02 4.53 9.50
CA LYS A 8 10.83 3.83 8.49
C LYS A 8 11.14 2.39 8.91
N ALA A 9 11.45 2.16 10.19
CA ALA A 9 11.68 0.82 10.71
C ALA A 9 10.41 -0.05 10.62
N SER A 10 9.24 0.49 10.97
CA SER A 10 7.95 -0.20 10.83
C SER A 10 7.65 -0.55 9.37
N PHE A 11 7.96 0.34 8.44
CA PHE A 11 7.82 0.07 7.01
C PHE A 11 8.64 -1.15 6.57
N PHE A 12 9.89 -1.28 7.02
CA PHE A 12 10.71 -2.46 6.65
C PHE A 12 10.19 -3.76 7.27
N VAL A 13 9.56 -3.71 8.44
CA VAL A 13 8.87 -4.87 9.01
C VAL A 13 7.69 -5.26 8.13
N GLU A 14 6.86 -4.30 7.74
CA GLU A 14 5.74 -4.52 6.82
C GLU A 14 6.21 -5.06 5.46
N CYS A 15 7.31 -4.53 4.91
CA CYS A 15 7.91 -5.07 3.69
C CYS A 15 8.26 -6.55 3.81
N SER A 16 8.78 -6.98 4.96
CA SER A 16 9.14 -8.40 5.17
C SER A 16 7.89 -9.29 5.14
N GLU A 17 6.80 -8.86 5.75
CA GLU A 17 5.52 -9.58 5.74
C GLU A 17 4.90 -9.61 4.33
N LEU A 18 4.98 -8.50 3.61
CA LEU A 18 4.49 -8.40 2.23
C LEU A 18 5.31 -9.28 1.27
N LEU A 19 6.64 -9.35 1.43
CA LEU A 19 7.51 -10.23 0.65
C LEU A 19 7.21 -11.70 0.91
N GLU A 20 6.99 -12.10 2.16
CA GLU A 20 6.59 -13.46 2.51
C GLU A 20 5.25 -13.82 1.85
N SER A 21 4.26 -12.95 1.91
CA SER A 21 2.97 -13.13 1.25
C SER A 21 3.09 -13.19 -0.29
N LEU A 22 3.98 -12.37 -0.86
CA LEU A 22 4.29 -12.37 -2.29
C LEU A 22 4.87 -13.71 -2.74
N GLU A 23 5.89 -14.21 -2.03
CA GLU A 23 6.54 -15.50 -2.34
C GLU A 23 5.55 -16.67 -2.19
N GLU A 24 4.74 -16.68 -1.13
CA GLU A 24 3.73 -17.70 -0.92
C GLU A 24 2.71 -17.72 -2.06
N GLY A 25 2.20 -16.54 -2.47
CA GLY A 25 1.29 -16.42 -3.59
C GLY A 25 1.89 -16.91 -4.91
N LEU A 26 3.14 -16.55 -5.20
CA LEU A 26 3.84 -17.01 -6.40
C LEU A 26 4.10 -18.52 -6.41
N LEU A 27 4.39 -19.12 -5.26
CA LEU A 27 4.54 -20.57 -5.12
C LEU A 27 3.21 -21.30 -5.32
N GLN A 28 2.10 -20.73 -4.88
CA GLN A 28 0.75 -21.26 -5.15
C GLN A 28 0.46 -21.23 -6.65
N VAL A 29 0.75 -20.12 -7.33
CA VAL A 29 0.63 -20.01 -8.79
C VAL A 29 1.53 -21.03 -9.50
N GLN A 30 2.77 -21.20 -9.05
CA GLN A 30 3.68 -22.24 -9.57
C GLN A 30 3.10 -23.64 -9.41
N GLY A 31 2.39 -23.89 -8.32
CA GLY A 31 1.69 -25.15 -8.03
C GLY A 31 0.43 -25.39 -8.88
N GLY A 32 0.07 -24.44 -9.73
CA GLY A 32 -1.10 -24.50 -10.63
C GLY A 32 -2.34 -23.80 -10.08
N ASP A 33 -2.23 -23.04 -9.01
CA ASP A 33 -3.31 -22.19 -8.53
C ASP A 33 -3.44 -20.97 -9.46
N THR A 34 -4.58 -20.88 -10.13
CA THR A 34 -4.93 -19.76 -11.01
C THR A 34 -6.07 -18.92 -10.43
N ASP A 35 -6.29 -18.99 -9.12
CA ASP A 35 -7.31 -18.18 -8.46
C ASP A 35 -6.99 -16.68 -8.63
N PRO A 36 -7.91 -15.88 -9.18
CA PRO A 36 -7.72 -14.44 -9.29
C PRO A 36 -7.39 -13.74 -7.96
N GLU A 37 -7.84 -14.28 -6.82
CA GLU A 37 -7.51 -13.73 -5.51
C GLU A 37 -6.02 -13.92 -5.15
N THR A 38 -5.41 -15.05 -5.54
CA THR A 38 -3.97 -15.28 -5.36
C THR A 38 -3.16 -14.27 -6.19
N VAL A 39 -3.54 -14.07 -7.45
CA VAL A 39 -2.89 -13.07 -8.33
C VAL A 39 -3.08 -11.64 -7.79
N ASN A 40 -4.28 -11.32 -7.31
CA ASN A 40 -4.55 -10.03 -6.67
C ASN A 40 -3.74 -9.81 -5.38
N ALA A 41 -3.52 -10.86 -4.58
CA ALA A 41 -2.71 -10.77 -3.37
C ALA A 41 -1.24 -10.46 -3.71
N VAL A 42 -0.69 -11.15 -4.73
CA VAL A 42 0.66 -10.90 -5.27
C VAL A 42 0.79 -9.45 -5.75
N PHE A 43 -0.15 -8.97 -6.56
CA PHE A 43 -0.18 -7.59 -7.04
C PHE A 43 -0.20 -6.58 -5.87
N ARG A 44 -1.10 -6.76 -4.91
CA ARG A 44 -1.25 -5.84 -3.76
C ARG A 44 0.01 -5.78 -2.89
N ALA A 45 0.72 -6.89 -2.73
CA ALA A 45 1.98 -6.92 -1.99
C ALA A 45 3.03 -6.00 -2.63
N VAL A 46 3.24 -6.13 -3.94
CA VAL A 46 4.19 -5.27 -4.69
C VAL A 46 3.74 -3.81 -4.68
N HIS A 47 2.45 -3.55 -4.88
CA HIS A 47 1.86 -2.21 -4.85
C HIS A 47 2.08 -1.51 -3.50
N SER A 48 1.87 -2.21 -2.39
CA SER A 48 2.08 -1.67 -1.04
C SER A 48 3.55 -1.35 -0.79
N ILE A 49 4.48 -2.24 -1.21
CA ILE A 49 5.92 -1.99 -1.11
C ILE A 49 6.30 -0.74 -1.92
N LYS A 50 5.82 -0.61 -3.17
CA LYS A 50 6.07 0.57 -4.01
C LYS A 50 5.57 1.86 -3.33
N GLY A 51 4.33 1.85 -2.83
CA GLY A 51 3.73 3.01 -2.18
C GLY A 51 4.50 3.47 -0.95
N GLY A 52 4.84 2.53 -0.06
CA GLY A 52 5.63 2.83 1.13
C GLY A 52 7.05 3.30 0.79
N ALA A 53 7.71 2.66 -0.19
CA ALA A 53 9.04 3.06 -0.66
C ALA A 53 9.05 4.51 -1.17
N GLY A 54 8.01 4.92 -1.90
CA GLY A 54 7.85 6.29 -2.39
C GLY A 54 7.77 7.32 -1.26
N ALA A 55 7.09 7.00 -0.16
CA ALA A 55 6.99 7.88 1.00
C ALA A 55 8.36 8.14 1.68
N PHE A 56 9.32 7.24 1.52
CA PHE A 56 10.67 7.35 2.07
C PHE A 56 11.75 7.73 1.05
N GLY A 57 11.38 8.00 -0.21
CA GLY A 57 12.31 8.38 -1.27
C GLY A 57 13.29 7.26 -1.62
N LEU A 58 12.87 6.01 -1.60
CA LEU A 58 13.67 4.83 -1.95
C LEU A 58 13.55 4.55 -3.46
N ASP A 59 14.13 5.43 -4.26
CA ASP A 59 13.90 5.50 -5.72
C ASP A 59 14.19 4.19 -6.46
N ASP A 60 15.26 3.48 -6.13
CA ASP A 60 15.60 2.19 -6.77
C ASP A 60 14.54 1.14 -6.51
N LEU A 61 14.04 1.10 -5.27
CA LEU A 61 12.98 0.19 -4.86
C LEU A 61 11.65 0.54 -5.55
N VAL A 62 11.32 1.83 -5.62
CA VAL A 62 10.13 2.33 -6.34
C VAL A 62 10.18 1.95 -7.81
N HIS A 63 11.32 2.22 -8.47
CA HIS A 63 11.49 1.93 -9.89
C HIS A 63 11.31 0.44 -10.20
N PHE A 64 11.98 -0.42 -9.45
CA PHE A 64 11.88 -1.87 -9.63
C PHE A 64 10.45 -2.38 -9.36
N ALA A 65 9.88 -1.99 -8.23
CA ALA A 65 8.52 -2.39 -7.84
C ALA A 65 7.48 -1.93 -8.87
N HIS A 66 7.63 -0.74 -9.44
CA HIS A 66 6.75 -0.22 -10.50
C HIS A 66 6.77 -1.10 -11.76
N ARG A 67 7.97 -1.51 -12.23
CA ARG A 67 8.08 -2.40 -13.40
C ARG A 67 7.46 -3.76 -13.13
N PHE A 68 7.70 -4.33 -11.96
CA PHE A 68 7.10 -5.60 -11.57
C PHE A 68 5.58 -5.52 -11.43
N GLU A 69 5.07 -4.48 -10.78
CA GLU A 69 3.64 -4.20 -10.65
C GLU A 69 2.95 -4.08 -12.01
N THR A 70 3.56 -3.39 -12.97
CA THR A 70 3.00 -3.22 -14.32
C THR A 70 2.79 -4.56 -15.02
N VAL A 71 3.75 -5.48 -14.91
CA VAL A 71 3.61 -6.83 -15.48
C VAL A 71 2.52 -7.64 -14.75
N LEU A 72 2.45 -7.54 -13.42
CA LEU A 72 1.42 -8.19 -12.64
C LEU A 72 0.01 -7.65 -12.95
N ASP A 73 -0.10 -6.37 -13.32
CA ASP A 73 -1.37 -5.79 -13.77
C ASP A 73 -1.84 -6.37 -15.11
N GLU A 74 -0.92 -6.64 -16.04
CA GLU A 74 -1.21 -7.35 -17.28
C GLU A 74 -1.75 -8.77 -17.02
N VAL A 75 -1.15 -9.47 -16.05
CA VAL A 75 -1.62 -10.78 -15.61
C VAL A 75 -3.02 -10.70 -15.00
N ARG A 76 -3.21 -9.78 -14.06
CA ARG A 76 -4.50 -9.58 -13.37
C ARG A 76 -5.63 -9.21 -14.32
N SER A 77 -5.30 -8.52 -15.39
CA SER A 77 -6.26 -8.09 -16.43
C SER A 77 -6.45 -9.12 -17.55
N ASP A 78 -5.95 -10.35 -17.38
CA ASP A 78 -6.00 -11.43 -18.39
C ASP A 78 -5.37 -11.05 -19.75
N ARG A 79 -4.49 -10.04 -19.78
CA ARG A 79 -3.74 -9.63 -20.98
C ARG A 79 -2.44 -10.39 -21.15
N LEU A 80 -1.90 -10.92 -20.06
CA LEU A 80 -0.72 -11.77 -20.02
C LEU A 80 -1.06 -13.12 -19.38
N ALA A 81 -0.85 -14.20 -20.11
CA ALA A 81 -1.02 -15.55 -19.56
C ALA A 81 0.18 -15.92 -18.68
N ILE A 82 -0.11 -16.57 -17.57
CA ILE A 82 0.93 -17.08 -16.66
C ILE A 82 1.36 -18.46 -17.16
N ASP A 83 2.54 -18.57 -17.74
CA ASP A 83 3.21 -19.83 -18.04
C ASP A 83 4.33 -20.12 -17.01
N ALA A 84 4.98 -21.26 -17.15
CA ALA A 84 6.03 -21.67 -16.23
C ALA A 84 7.24 -20.72 -16.22
N ASP A 85 7.56 -20.14 -17.36
CA ASP A 85 8.69 -19.21 -17.51
C ASP A 85 8.36 -17.87 -16.87
N ALA A 86 7.13 -17.38 -17.04
CA ALA A 86 6.65 -16.17 -16.35
C ALA A 86 6.69 -16.32 -14.83
N VAL A 87 6.24 -17.46 -14.29
CA VAL A 87 6.28 -17.71 -12.84
C VAL A 87 7.72 -17.72 -12.32
N LEU A 88 8.65 -18.35 -13.04
CA LEU A 88 10.07 -18.35 -12.65
C LEU A 88 10.65 -16.94 -12.66
N LEU A 89 10.28 -16.11 -13.63
CA LEU A 89 10.71 -14.72 -13.66
C LEU A 89 10.09 -13.91 -12.51
N PHE A 90 8.84 -14.15 -12.16
CA PHE A 90 8.20 -13.47 -11.02
C PHE A 90 8.85 -13.86 -9.69
N LEU A 91 9.22 -15.12 -9.49
CA LEU A 91 9.98 -15.55 -8.31
C LEU A 91 11.36 -14.89 -8.27
N LYS A 92 12.07 -14.82 -9.40
CA LYS A 92 13.35 -14.09 -9.53
C LYS A 92 13.17 -12.60 -9.23
N SER A 93 12.04 -12.02 -9.63
CA SER A 93 11.70 -10.61 -9.35
C SER A 93 11.39 -10.38 -7.87
N ALA A 94 10.72 -11.33 -7.21
CA ALA A 94 10.50 -11.28 -5.76
C ALA A 94 11.82 -11.33 -4.98
N ASP A 95 12.78 -12.18 -5.38
CA ASP A 95 14.13 -12.22 -4.81
C ASP A 95 14.85 -10.87 -4.98
N SER A 96 14.80 -10.27 -6.18
CA SER A 96 15.42 -8.96 -6.43
C SER A 96 14.75 -7.85 -5.62
N LEU A 97 13.42 -7.90 -5.47
CA LEU A 97 12.69 -6.95 -4.62
C LEU A 97 13.08 -7.08 -3.15
N SER A 98 13.26 -8.31 -2.66
CA SER A 98 13.76 -8.60 -1.31
C SER A 98 15.17 -8.05 -1.08
N ASP A 99 16.08 -8.26 -2.04
CA ASP A 99 17.43 -7.70 -2.00
C ASP A 99 17.42 -6.17 -1.94
N LEU A 100 16.55 -5.52 -2.71
CA LEU A 100 16.38 -4.06 -2.71
C LEU A 100 15.85 -3.55 -1.37
N VAL A 101 14.86 -4.22 -0.78
CA VAL A 101 14.35 -3.88 0.56
C VAL A 101 15.45 -4.03 1.62
N ALA A 102 16.24 -5.12 1.56
CA ALA A 102 17.35 -5.34 2.47
C ALA A 102 18.45 -4.25 2.29
N ALA A 103 18.80 -3.95 1.05
CA ALA A 103 19.78 -2.90 0.75
C ALA A 103 19.33 -1.52 1.27
N ALA A 104 18.04 -1.16 1.08
CA ALA A 104 17.47 0.09 1.57
C ALA A 104 17.39 0.16 3.10
N ARG A 105 17.13 -0.98 3.77
CA ARG A 105 17.12 -1.07 5.23
C ARG A 105 18.52 -0.94 5.82
N ASP A 106 19.48 -1.63 5.22
CA ASP A 106 20.85 -1.73 5.74
C ASP A 106 21.77 -0.64 5.18
N GLU A 107 21.22 0.25 4.34
CA GLU A 107 21.93 1.36 3.67
C GLU A 107 23.16 0.87 2.88
N THR A 108 23.01 -0.28 2.22
CA THR A 108 24.06 -0.91 1.41
C THR A 108 23.85 -0.64 -0.08
N PRO A 109 24.92 -0.70 -0.89
CA PRO A 109 24.79 -0.51 -2.34
C PRO A 109 23.90 -1.58 -2.98
N VAL A 110 23.11 -1.16 -3.95
CA VAL A 110 22.25 -2.02 -4.76
C VAL A 110 23.04 -2.61 -5.92
N ASP A 111 22.77 -3.87 -6.28
CA ASP A 111 23.31 -4.48 -7.52
C ASP A 111 22.47 -4.03 -8.73
N GLU A 112 22.80 -2.85 -9.26
CA GLU A 112 22.08 -2.26 -10.40
C GLU A 112 22.13 -3.17 -11.63
N ALA A 113 23.24 -3.90 -11.85
CA ALA A 113 23.39 -4.77 -13.01
C ALA A 113 22.44 -5.96 -12.95
N LYS A 114 22.31 -6.58 -11.77
CA LYS A 114 21.35 -7.66 -11.51
C LYS A 114 19.91 -7.19 -11.74
N ASN A 115 19.57 -6.03 -11.16
CA ASN A 115 18.22 -5.48 -11.26
C ASN A 115 17.86 -5.08 -12.68
N ALA A 116 18.77 -4.46 -13.43
CA ALA A 116 18.55 -4.10 -14.83
C ALA A 116 18.27 -5.32 -15.71
N VAL A 117 18.92 -6.46 -15.46
CA VAL A 117 18.64 -7.71 -16.19
C VAL A 117 17.22 -8.20 -15.90
N VAL A 118 16.81 -8.22 -14.64
CA VAL A 118 15.46 -8.67 -14.27
C VAL A 118 14.38 -7.73 -14.83
N ILE A 119 14.60 -6.42 -14.78
CA ILE A 119 13.70 -5.44 -15.38
C ILE A 119 13.57 -5.68 -16.89
N ALA A 120 14.68 -5.86 -17.61
CA ALA A 120 14.65 -6.12 -19.05
C ALA A 120 13.90 -7.44 -19.37
N GLU A 121 14.06 -8.47 -18.56
CA GLU A 121 13.30 -9.72 -18.70
C GLU A 121 11.81 -9.49 -18.46
N LEU A 122 11.42 -8.71 -17.44
CA LEU A 122 10.02 -8.33 -17.19
C LEU A 122 9.41 -7.55 -18.36
N GLU A 123 10.16 -6.63 -18.94
CA GLU A 123 9.72 -5.83 -20.09
C GLU A 123 9.48 -6.70 -21.33
N THR A 124 10.19 -7.82 -21.49
CA THR A 124 9.94 -8.75 -22.60
C THR A 124 8.59 -9.47 -22.52
N LEU A 125 8.01 -9.56 -21.31
CA LEU A 125 6.67 -10.14 -21.11
C LEU A 125 5.56 -9.17 -21.50
N MET A 126 5.84 -7.87 -21.58
CA MET A 126 4.83 -6.86 -21.90
C MET A 126 4.33 -6.99 -23.33
N PRO A 127 3.02 -7.06 -23.57
CA PRO A 127 2.48 -7.06 -24.92
C PRO A 127 2.72 -5.69 -25.54
N GLY A 128 3.78 -5.58 -26.39
CA GLY A 128 4.10 -4.35 -27.09
C GLY A 128 5.53 -3.82 -26.92
N GLY A 129 6.41 -4.54 -26.25
CA GLY A 129 7.86 -4.23 -26.17
C GLY A 129 8.15 -2.77 -25.79
N GLY A 130 8.47 -2.53 -24.55
CA GLY A 130 9.11 -1.38 -23.98
C GLY A 130 9.27 -0.10 -24.80
N ASP A 131 8.37 0.85 -24.64
CA ASP A 131 8.63 2.27 -24.73
C ASP A 131 7.54 2.99 -23.94
N ALA A 132 7.73 3.08 -22.65
CA ALA A 132 7.04 4.08 -21.83
C ALA A 132 7.94 4.46 -20.68
N ASP A 133 9.05 5.13 -21.01
CA ASP A 133 9.62 6.11 -20.12
C ASP A 133 8.70 7.35 -20.19
N GLU A 134 7.45 7.16 -19.78
CA GLU A 134 6.62 8.27 -19.37
C GLU A 134 6.64 8.29 -17.86
N ALA A 135 7.38 9.26 -17.34
CA ALA A 135 7.14 9.83 -16.05
C ALA A 135 5.65 10.25 -15.99
N THR A 136 4.77 9.29 -15.83
CA THR A 136 3.45 9.57 -15.33
C THR A 136 3.65 9.92 -13.87
N THR A 137 3.81 11.23 -13.64
CA THR A 137 3.32 11.83 -12.41
C THR A 137 2.15 10.99 -11.96
N ASP A 138 2.34 10.39 -10.78
CA ASP A 138 1.31 9.75 -10.00
C ASP A 138 0.09 10.68 -9.99
N ALA A 139 -0.74 10.54 -10.99
CA ALA A 139 -2.11 11.01 -10.90
C ALA A 139 -2.78 9.91 -10.10
N ASP A 140 -2.87 10.13 -8.78
CA ASP A 140 -3.90 9.55 -7.95
C ASP A 140 -5.06 9.11 -8.85
N GLN A 141 -5.07 7.86 -9.27
CA GLN A 141 -6.34 7.29 -9.63
C GLN A 141 -7.06 7.10 -8.31
N ASP A 142 -7.74 8.20 -7.98
CA ASP A 142 -8.89 8.21 -7.14
C ASP A 142 -9.38 6.78 -6.87
N LEU A 143 -9.01 6.27 -5.71
CA LEU A 143 -10.00 5.52 -4.98
C LEU A 143 -11.16 6.49 -4.88
N ASP A 144 -12.15 6.30 -5.74
CA ASP A 144 -13.44 6.98 -5.69
C ASP A 144 -14.04 6.66 -4.30
N PHE A 145 -13.48 7.34 -3.32
CA PHE A 145 -14.07 7.47 -2.02
C PHE A 145 -15.20 8.47 -2.20
N ALA A 146 -16.27 8.00 -2.83
CA ALA A 146 -17.53 8.68 -2.76
C ALA A 146 -17.85 8.80 -1.26
N PRO A 147 -17.81 10.00 -0.68
CA PRO A 147 -18.25 10.15 0.68
C PRO A 147 -19.72 9.73 0.68
N MET A 148 -20.01 8.60 1.29
CA MET A 148 -21.38 8.25 1.64
C MET A 148 -21.85 9.37 2.56
N THR A 149 -22.47 10.37 1.98
CA THR A 149 -23.29 11.31 2.74
C THR A 149 -24.44 10.48 3.29
N LEU A 150 -24.28 9.98 4.52
CA LEU A 150 -25.36 9.48 5.30
C LEU A 150 -26.28 10.69 5.54
N SER A 151 -27.31 10.85 4.73
CA SER A 151 -28.42 11.73 5.03
C SER A 151 -29.15 11.14 6.22
N LEU A 152 -28.73 11.53 7.41
CA LEU A 152 -29.53 11.34 8.61
C LEU A 152 -30.74 12.26 8.47
N ASP A 153 -31.82 11.68 7.99
CA ASP A 153 -33.15 12.30 8.05
C ASP A 153 -33.57 12.26 9.53
N LEU A 154 -33.15 13.31 10.24
CA LEU A 154 -33.64 13.56 11.59
C LEU A 154 -35.03 14.14 11.45
N PRO A 155 -36.08 13.48 12.01
CA PRO A 155 -37.41 14.11 12.03
C PRO A 155 -37.31 15.40 12.82
N ALA A 156 -37.81 16.47 12.23
CA ALA A 156 -37.94 17.78 12.88
C ALA A 156 -38.70 17.62 14.20
N ILE A 157 -37.98 17.84 15.29
CA ILE A 157 -38.63 17.99 16.60
C ILE A 157 -39.29 19.36 16.58
N ASP A 158 -40.61 19.31 16.46
CA ASP A 158 -41.51 20.47 16.50
C ASP A 158 -41.29 21.21 17.83
N SER A 159 -40.85 22.45 17.70
CA SER A 159 -40.63 23.35 18.83
C SER A 159 -41.97 23.85 19.31
N GLN A 160 -42.61 23.13 20.19
CA GLN A 160 -43.66 23.66 21.03
C GLN A 160 -43.46 23.15 22.45
N MET A 161 -42.74 23.93 23.21
CA MET A 161 -42.95 24.00 24.64
C MET A 161 -42.82 25.44 25.09
N ASP A 162 -43.97 25.92 25.45
CA ASP A 162 -44.25 27.21 26.05
C ASP A 162 -43.37 27.55 27.25
N ALA A 163 -43.12 28.80 27.35
CA ALA A 163 -42.52 29.46 28.49
C ALA A 163 -43.33 29.25 29.76
N ASP A 164 -42.70 28.70 30.78
CA ASP A 164 -43.08 29.00 32.14
C ASP A 164 -41.84 29.28 32.98
N ILE A 165 -41.70 30.54 33.32
CA ILE A 165 -40.64 31.13 34.09
C ILE A 165 -40.97 30.88 35.58
N GLY A 166 -40.31 29.94 36.16
CA GLY A 166 -40.24 29.78 37.63
C GLY A 166 -38.91 30.31 38.15
N GLU A 167 -38.96 31.54 38.65
CA GLU A 167 -37.93 32.21 39.40
C GLU A 167 -37.69 31.47 40.70
N VAL A 168 -36.46 30.96 40.92
CA VAL A 168 -35.97 30.59 42.28
C VAL A 168 -34.52 31.00 42.45
N THR A 169 -34.42 32.01 43.24
CA THR A 169 -33.33 32.61 44.07
C THR A 169 -32.10 31.74 44.33
N ASP A 170 -30.97 32.38 44.08
CA ASP A 170 -29.68 32.44 44.78
C ASP A 170 -29.57 31.72 46.13
N GLU A 171 -28.63 30.86 46.33
CA GLU A 171 -27.73 30.84 47.50
C GLU A 171 -26.63 29.77 47.38
N ALA A 172 -25.43 30.31 47.30
CA ALA A 172 -24.19 29.94 48.06
C ALA A 172 -23.51 28.55 47.91
N ALA A 173 -22.25 28.73 47.76
CA ALA A 173 -21.12 28.05 48.42
C ALA A 173 -20.30 27.08 47.56
N ALA A 174 -19.17 27.64 47.25
CA ALA A 174 -17.86 27.01 46.97
C ALA A 174 -17.59 25.68 47.67
N THR A 175 -17.09 24.71 46.92
CA THR A 175 -16.01 23.84 47.39
C THR A 175 -15.27 23.21 46.21
N THR A 176 -14.06 23.69 46.00
CA THR A 176 -13.04 23.04 45.18
C THR A 176 -12.45 21.83 45.92
N PRO A 177 -12.28 20.68 45.30
CA PRO A 177 -11.35 19.68 45.83
C PRO A 177 -9.96 19.90 45.24
N VAL A 178 -9.03 20.18 46.13
CA VAL A 178 -7.59 20.16 45.98
C VAL A 178 -7.16 18.70 45.80
N TRP A 179 -6.48 18.39 44.71
CA TRP A 179 -5.71 17.16 44.60
C TRP A 179 -4.27 17.46 45.01
N THR A 180 -3.83 16.85 46.11
CA THR A 180 -2.44 16.85 46.57
C THR A 180 -1.87 15.44 46.43
N ILE A 181 -0.69 15.37 45.81
CA ILE A 181 0.35 14.33 45.77
C ILE A 181 0.05 13.12 44.89
#